data_8a1b9360ef10ccb5849943c2ac990efe
#
_entry.id   8a1b9360ef10ccb5849943c2ac990efe
#
_cell.length_a   1.000
_cell.length_b   1.000
_cell.length_c   1.000
_cell.angle_alpha   90.00
_cell.angle_beta   90.00
_cell.angle_gamma   90.00
#
_symmetry.space_group_name_H-M   'P 1'
#
loop_
_entity.id
_entity.type
_entity.pdbx_description
1 polymer ?
#
loop_
_entity_poly.entity_id
_entity_poly.type
_entity_poly.pdbx_seq_one_letter_code
_entity_poly.pdbx_strand_id
1 'polypeptide(L)'
;SFIVLIEAATNIANHLCAKYLHEAPESYADAFLQLGKHGLLPEELAERLGKMTGFRNLLVHGYGKVDDNVMLHIMKNDLSDLDLFLAEISNLLRNGEQ
;
A
#
# COMPACT_ATOMS: atom_id res chain seq x y z
N SER A 1 -14.24 3.64 5.17
CA SER A 1 -13.33 4.55 5.85
C SER A 1 -11.93 4.47 5.26
N PHE A 2 -11.09 5.41 5.59
CA PHE A 2 -9.71 5.44 5.14
C PHE A 2 -8.94 4.20 5.62
N ILE A 3 -9.16 3.77 6.85
CA ILE A 3 -8.55 2.55 7.38
C ILE A 3 -8.93 1.33 6.53
N VAL A 4 -10.19 1.23 6.15
CA VAL A 4 -10.68 0.13 5.30
C VAL A 4 -9.97 0.14 3.94
N LEU A 5 -9.74 1.31 3.36
CA LEU A 5 -9.02 1.42 2.09
C LEU A 5 -7.59 0.91 2.21
N ILE A 6 -6.89 1.28 3.28
CA ILE A 6 -5.53 0.81 3.53
C ILE A 6 -5.51 -0.71 3.70
N GLU A 7 -6.46 -1.26 4.47
CA GLU A 7 -6.53 -2.70 4.70
C GLU A 7 -6.85 -3.46 3.41
N ALA A 8 -7.75 -2.94 2.59
CA ALA A 8 -8.08 -3.54 1.30
C ALA A 8 -6.85 -3.54 0.38
N ALA A 9 -6.13 -2.43 0.30
CA ALA A 9 -4.91 -2.34 -0.50
C ALA A 9 -3.85 -3.34 -0.01
N THR A 10 -3.70 -3.47 1.31
CA THR A 10 -2.76 -4.42 1.90
C THR A 10 -3.13 -5.87 1.56
N ASN A 11 -4.41 -6.19 1.61
CA ASN A 11 -4.89 -7.53 1.23
C ASN A 11 -4.58 -7.83 -0.23
N ILE A 12 -4.76 -6.85 -1.12
CA ILE A 12 -4.42 -6.98 -2.53
C ILE A 12 -2.91 -7.21 -2.67
N ALA A 13 -2.09 -6.44 -1.97
CA ALA A 13 -0.64 -6.58 -2.03
C ALA A 13 -0.19 -7.97 -1.57
N ASN A 14 -0.77 -8.49 -0.48
CA ASN A 14 -0.49 -9.84 0.00
C ASN A 14 -0.84 -10.90 -1.05
N HIS A 15 -2.00 -10.74 -1.68
CA HIS A 15 -2.45 -11.66 -2.74
C HIS A 15 -1.49 -11.65 -3.93
N LEU A 16 -1.02 -10.47 -4.34
CA LEU A 16 -0.08 -10.33 -5.44
C LEU A 16 1.28 -10.96 -5.10
N CYS A 17 1.74 -10.82 -3.86
CA CYS A 17 2.96 -11.48 -3.43
C CYS A 17 2.84 -13.00 -3.52
N ALA A 18 1.72 -13.55 -3.08
CA ALA A 18 1.47 -15.00 -3.18
C ALA A 18 1.42 -15.47 -4.63
N LYS A 19 0.71 -14.72 -5.48
CA LYS A 19 0.48 -15.11 -6.87
C LYS A 19 1.73 -14.98 -7.74
N TYR A 20 2.44 -13.86 -7.63
CA TYR A 20 3.54 -13.55 -8.55
C TYR A 20 4.92 -13.85 -7.96
N LEU A 21 5.08 -13.80 -6.65
CA LEU A 21 6.38 -13.99 -6.00
C LEU A 21 6.48 -15.30 -5.22
N HIS A 22 5.34 -15.97 -5.00
CA HIS A 22 5.25 -17.19 -4.20
C HIS A 22 5.82 -16.99 -2.79
N GLU A 23 5.62 -15.80 -2.24
CA GLU A 23 6.12 -15.44 -0.91
C GLU A 23 4.98 -14.96 -0.01
N ALA A 24 5.15 -15.22 1.30
CA ALA A 24 4.29 -14.68 2.33
C ALA A 24 5.01 -13.49 2.96
N PRO A 25 4.50 -12.27 2.84
CA PRO A 25 5.14 -11.11 3.45
C PRO A 25 5.16 -11.21 4.97
N GLU A 26 6.21 -10.66 5.57
CA GLU A 26 6.37 -10.68 7.03
C GLU A 26 5.55 -9.62 7.75
N SER A 27 5.10 -8.59 7.03
CA SER A 27 4.31 -7.50 7.58
C SER A 27 3.52 -6.83 6.46
N TYR A 28 2.61 -5.93 6.82
CA TYR A 28 1.86 -5.15 5.85
C TYR A 28 2.77 -4.30 4.98
N ALA A 29 3.75 -3.63 5.59
CA ALA A 29 4.72 -2.84 4.84
C ALA A 29 5.55 -3.72 3.92
N ASP A 30 5.95 -4.90 4.38
CA ASP A 30 6.77 -5.82 3.60
C ASP A 30 6.06 -6.27 2.32
N ALA A 31 4.75 -6.42 2.35
CA ALA A 31 3.98 -6.78 1.15
C ALA A 31 4.24 -5.78 0.02
N PHE A 32 4.14 -4.48 0.32
CA PHE A 32 4.39 -3.45 -0.68
C PHE A 32 5.86 -3.39 -1.09
N LEU A 33 6.77 -3.50 -0.13
CA LEU A 33 8.21 -3.44 -0.41
C LEU A 33 8.66 -4.59 -1.30
N GLN A 34 8.13 -5.80 -1.11
CA GLN A 34 8.44 -6.94 -1.96
C GLN A 34 7.97 -6.71 -3.40
N LEU A 35 6.79 -6.15 -3.59
CA LEU A 35 6.31 -5.82 -4.93
C LEU A 35 7.22 -4.82 -5.64
N GLY A 36 7.74 -3.84 -4.90
CA GLY A 36 8.70 -2.88 -5.44
C GLY A 36 10.05 -3.51 -5.76
N LYS A 37 10.54 -4.36 -4.86
CA LYS A 37 11.82 -5.05 -5.03
C LYS A 37 11.84 -5.92 -6.28
N HIS A 38 10.73 -6.56 -6.60
CA HIS A 38 10.63 -7.47 -7.74
C HIS A 38 10.04 -6.80 -9.00
N GLY A 39 9.95 -5.49 -9.00
CA GLY A 39 9.57 -4.73 -10.21
C GLY A 39 8.10 -4.74 -10.57
N LEU A 40 7.22 -5.22 -9.69
CA LEU A 40 5.77 -5.19 -9.92
C LEU A 40 5.15 -3.82 -9.64
N LEU A 41 5.84 -3.03 -8.83
CA LEU A 41 5.52 -1.62 -8.57
C LEU A 41 6.78 -0.78 -8.72
N PRO A 42 6.65 0.51 -9.05
CA PRO A 42 7.78 1.42 -8.90
C PRO A 42 8.27 1.41 -7.45
N GLU A 43 9.58 1.34 -7.25
CA GLU A 43 10.15 1.26 -5.89
C GLU A 43 9.73 2.41 -5.00
N GLU A 44 9.71 3.63 -5.53
CA GLU A 44 9.34 4.80 -4.76
C GLU A 44 7.89 4.74 -4.28
N LEU A 45 6.99 4.27 -5.15
CA LEU A 45 5.59 4.07 -4.79
C LEU A 45 5.47 2.98 -3.71
N ALA A 46 6.18 1.88 -3.87
CA ALA A 46 6.19 0.78 -2.90
C ALA A 46 6.62 1.25 -1.50
N GLU A 47 7.65 2.09 -1.44
CA GLU A 47 8.12 2.67 -0.18
C GLU A 47 7.06 3.55 0.48
N ARG A 48 6.40 4.41 -0.30
CA ARG A 48 5.34 5.26 0.23
C ARG A 48 4.14 4.45 0.72
N LEU A 49 3.75 3.42 -0.02
CA LEU A 49 2.66 2.53 0.39
C LEU A 49 3.02 1.77 1.68
N GLY A 50 4.28 1.36 1.81
CA GLY A 50 4.76 0.76 3.04
C GLY A 50 4.62 1.70 4.24
N LYS A 51 4.98 2.95 4.08
CA LYS A 51 4.82 3.97 5.12
C LYS A 51 3.35 4.23 5.46
N MET A 52 2.47 4.12 4.49
CA MET A 52 1.03 4.25 4.70
C MET A 52 0.52 3.26 5.74
N THR A 53 1.06 2.06 5.76
CA THR A 53 0.65 1.04 6.75
C THR A 53 1.02 1.46 8.18
N GLY A 54 2.12 2.20 8.36
CA GLY A 54 2.48 2.76 9.65
C GLY A 54 1.50 3.83 10.12
N PHE A 55 1.02 4.66 9.22
CA PHE A 55 0.00 5.65 9.52
C PHE A 55 -1.33 4.99 9.92
N ARG A 56 -1.69 3.89 9.25
CA ARG A 56 -2.87 3.09 9.62
C ARG A 56 -2.77 2.62 11.08
N ASN A 57 -1.59 2.16 11.50
CA ASN A 57 -1.39 1.73 12.88
C ASN A 57 -1.58 2.89 13.87
N LEU A 58 -1.10 4.08 13.52
CA LEU A 58 -1.30 5.27 14.33
C LEU A 58 -2.78 5.61 14.48
N LEU A 59 -3.55 5.53 13.40
CA LEU A 59 -4.98 5.81 13.41
C LEU A 59 -5.77 4.81 14.24
N VAL A 60 -5.43 3.53 14.14
CA VAL A 60 -6.13 2.46 14.85
C VAL A 60 -5.86 2.51 16.35
N HIS A 61 -4.63 2.77 16.74
CA HIS A 61 -4.24 2.74 18.15
C HIS A 61 -4.44 4.08 18.87
N GLY A 62 -4.79 5.12 18.15
CA GLY A 62 -5.11 6.41 18.76
C GLY A 62 -3.94 7.08 19.47
N TYR A 63 -2.72 6.76 19.10
CA TYR A 63 -1.55 7.36 19.69
C TYR A 63 -1.37 8.76 19.14
N GLY A 64 -1.95 9.69 19.69
CA GLY A 64 -1.44 10.80 19.12
C GLY A 64 -2.26 12.02 19.12
N LYS A 65 -1.61 12.95 19.53
CA LYS A 65 -1.94 14.32 19.39
C LYS A 65 -1.34 14.81 18.08
N VAL A 66 -1.71 14.13 16.97
CA VAL A 66 -1.27 14.56 15.66
C VAL A 66 -2.16 15.72 15.25
N ASP A 67 -1.54 16.78 14.75
CA ASP A 67 -2.25 17.94 14.22
C ASP A 67 -3.18 17.50 13.06
N ASP A 68 -4.43 17.96 13.10
CA ASP A 68 -5.43 17.59 12.09
C ASP A 68 -5.01 17.98 10.67
N ASN A 69 -4.31 19.10 10.52
CA ASN A 69 -3.83 19.53 9.20
C ASN A 69 -2.76 18.59 8.67
N VAL A 70 -1.87 18.11 9.55
CA VAL A 70 -0.85 17.11 9.17
C VAL A 70 -1.52 15.81 8.79
N MET A 71 -2.50 15.35 9.58
CA MET A 71 -3.25 14.14 9.28
C MET A 71 -3.94 14.23 7.92
N LEU A 72 -4.59 15.36 7.64
CA LEU A 72 -5.28 15.56 6.37
C LEU A 72 -4.31 15.53 5.19
N HIS A 73 -3.13 16.14 5.36
CA HIS A 73 -2.09 16.14 4.34
C HIS A 73 -1.61 14.72 4.03
N ILE A 74 -1.34 13.92 5.08
CA ILE A 74 -0.92 12.53 4.92
C ILE A 74 -2.01 11.72 4.22
N MET A 75 -3.27 11.87 4.61
CA MET A 75 -4.38 11.16 4.01
C MET A 75 -4.54 11.48 2.53
N LYS A 76 -4.38 12.74 2.14
CA LYS A 76 -4.45 13.13 0.72
C LYS A 76 -3.34 12.49 -0.10
N ASN A 77 -2.12 12.46 0.44
CA ASN A 77 -0.99 11.84 -0.23
C ASN A 77 -1.19 10.33 -0.35
N ASP A 78 -1.68 9.68 0.71
CA ASP A 78 -1.95 8.26 0.71
C ASP A 78 -3.06 7.89 -0.28
N LEU A 79 -4.11 8.71 -0.39
CA LEU A 79 -5.17 8.48 -1.38
C LEU A 79 -4.63 8.58 -2.80
N SER A 80 -3.74 9.54 -3.05
CA SER A 80 -3.08 9.67 -4.35
C SER A 80 -2.23 8.44 -4.66
N ASP A 81 -1.48 7.94 -3.68
CA ASP A 81 -0.66 6.74 -3.84
C ASP A 81 -1.52 5.49 -4.04
N LEU A 82 -2.68 5.41 -3.40
CA LEU A 82 -3.62 4.31 -3.62
C LEU A 82 -4.17 4.32 -5.05
N ASP A 83 -4.44 5.50 -5.60
CA ASP A 83 -4.85 5.60 -7.00
C ASP A 83 -3.75 5.11 -7.94
N LEU A 84 -2.49 5.48 -7.67
CA LEU A 84 -1.35 4.99 -8.46
C LEU A 84 -1.20 3.48 -8.33
N PHE A 85 -1.40 2.94 -7.11
CA PHE A 85 -1.35 1.51 -6.87
C PHE A 85 -2.40 0.77 -7.71
N LEU A 86 -3.64 1.25 -7.72
CA LEU A 86 -4.70 0.65 -8.52
C LEU A 86 -4.40 0.70 -10.01
N ALA A 87 -3.81 1.79 -10.49
CA ALA A 87 -3.39 1.90 -11.90
C ALA A 87 -2.32 0.87 -12.24
N GLU A 88 -1.35 0.67 -11.37
CA GLU A 88 -0.30 -0.33 -11.58
C GLU A 88 -0.85 -1.75 -11.58
N ILE A 89 -1.78 -2.06 -10.68
CA ILE A 89 -2.45 -3.36 -10.65
C ILE A 89 -3.22 -3.59 -11.95
N SER A 90 -3.95 -2.59 -12.41
CA SER A 90 -4.71 -2.67 -13.65
C SER A 90 -3.80 -2.99 -14.84
N ASN A 91 -2.63 -2.34 -14.91
CA ASN A 91 -1.65 -2.63 -15.94
C ASN A 91 -1.10 -4.05 -15.84
N LEU A 92 -0.81 -4.49 -14.62
CA LEU A 92 -0.29 -5.83 -14.36
C LEU A 92 -1.28 -6.91 -14.81
N LEU A 93 -2.56 -6.73 -14.50
CA LEU A 93 -3.61 -7.68 -14.90
C LEU A 93 -3.81 -7.72 -16.40
N ARG A 94 -3.78 -6.56 -17.07
CA ARG A 94 -3.88 -6.52 -18.54
C ARG A 94 -2.71 -7.20 -19.22
N ASN A 95 -1.50 -6.98 -18.72
CA ASN A 95 -0.30 -7.62 -19.27
C ASN A 95 -0.34 -9.14 -19.06
N GLY A 96 -0.90 -9.59 -17.94
CA GLY A 96 -1.06 -11.00 -17.64
C GLY A 96 -2.05 -11.73 -18.53
N GLU A 97 -2.97 -11.01 -19.19
CA GLU A 97 -3.97 -11.58 -20.10
C GLU A 97 -3.43 -11.78 -21.52
N GLN A 98 -2.28 -11.27 -21.82
CA GLN A 98 -1.59 -11.43 -23.10
C GLN A 98 -0.63 -12.62 -23.05
#